data_47bc52a9f87808cc91f66f36408e37ee
#
_entry.id   47bc52a9f87808cc91f66f36408e37ee
#
_cell.length_a   1.000
_cell.length_b   1.000
_cell.length_c   1.000
_cell.angle_alpha   90.00
_cell.angle_beta   90.00
_cell.angle_gamma   90.00
#
_symmetry.space_group_name_H-M   'P 1'
#
loop_
_entity.id
_entity.type
_entity.pdbx_description
1 polymer ?
#
loop_
_entity_poly.entity_id
_entity_poly.type
_entity_poly.pdbx_seq_one_letter_code
_entity_poly.pdbx_strand_id
1 'polypeptide(L)'
;FAGDRFRRAMTQHQTQSPQFFLTAPSPCPYLPGQFERKVFTHLVGDKAPELNDLLTQGGFRRSQNIAYRPACESCRACVSVRIIAQEFQPSRNMKRIAQRNGDLIGVMHDAEPSTEQYSLFRAYLDARHRKGGMSDMTVLDYAMMVEDTHVETKIIEYRRRGPDSFITGKGEGPLVAVALTDRMADGLSMVYSFYDTELEDRSLGTFMILDHIARARAMGLPHVYLGYWVNGSRKMNYKVRFMPQEHLGPKGWQRYEEPPAP
;
A
#
# COMPACT_ATOMS: atom_id res chain seq x y z
N PHE A 1 31.37 -38.58 -44.08
CA PHE A 1 31.20 -37.12 -43.82
C PHE A 1 29.81 -36.91 -43.35
N ALA A 2 29.60 -36.90 -42.04
CA ALA A 2 28.33 -36.63 -41.39
C ALA A 2 28.34 -35.19 -40.89
N GLY A 3 27.43 -34.42 -41.48
CA GLY A 3 27.16 -33.03 -41.06
C GLY A 3 26.09 -33.01 -39.97
N ASP A 4 26.48 -32.79 -38.77
CA ASP A 4 25.63 -32.69 -37.61
C ASP A 4 25.02 -31.27 -37.55
N ARG A 5 23.73 -31.17 -37.88
CA ARG A 5 22.97 -29.93 -37.79
C ARG A 5 22.38 -29.84 -36.41
N PHE A 6 23.08 -29.14 -35.52
CA PHE A 6 22.52 -28.65 -34.26
C PHE A 6 21.30 -27.74 -34.55
N ARG A 7 20.11 -28.28 -34.43
CA ARG A 7 18.88 -27.48 -34.31
C ARG A 7 18.88 -26.84 -32.91
N ARG A 8 19.27 -25.59 -32.82
CA ARG A 8 18.93 -24.76 -31.67
C ARG A 8 17.41 -24.70 -31.57
N ALA A 9 16.84 -25.39 -30.59
CA ALA A 9 15.47 -25.16 -30.16
C ALA A 9 15.40 -23.75 -29.57
N MET A 10 14.92 -22.81 -30.35
CA MET A 10 14.48 -21.52 -29.82
C MET A 10 13.22 -21.80 -28.98
N THR A 11 13.39 -21.87 -27.68
CA THR A 11 12.27 -21.83 -26.74
C THR A 11 11.67 -20.43 -26.89
N GLN A 12 10.61 -20.31 -27.66
CA GLN A 12 9.78 -19.12 -27.66
C GLN A 12 9.15 -19.02 -26.27
N HIS A 13 9.71 -18.19 -25.40
CA HIS A 13 8.98 -17.69 -24.26
C HIS A 13 7.78 -16.90 -24.80
N GLN A 14 6.64 -17.57 -24.93
CA GLN A 14 5.38 -16.89 -25.12
C GLN A 14 5.19 -15.97 -23.93
N THR A 15 5.39 -14.69 -24.14
CA THR A 15 4.95 -13.64 -23.24
C THR A 15 3.42 -13.69 -23.24
N GLN A 16 2.84 -14.49 -22.34
CA GLN A 16 1.40 -14.47 -22.14
C GLN A 16 1.02 -13.07 -21.68
N SER A 17 0.26 -12.38 -22.50
CA SER A 17 -0.34 -11.11 -22.11
C SER A 17 -1.21 -11.32 -20.87
N PRO A 18 -1.18 -10.39 -19.90
CA PRO A 18 -1.97 -10.54 -18.68
C PRO A 18 -3.45 -10.60 -19.02
N GLN A 19 -4.14 -11.60 -18.47
CA GLN A 19 -5.59 -11.74 -18.61
C GLN A 19 -6.29 -10.87 -17.57
N PHE A 20 -7.28 -10.11 -17.99
CA PHE A 20 -8.08 -9.26 -17.12
C PHE A 20 -9.47 -9.85 -16.91
N PHE A 21 -9.93 -9.79 -15.67
CA PHE A 21 -11.22 -10.29 -15.23
C PHE A 21 -12.03 -9.15 -14.62
N LEU A 22 -13.34 -9.27 -14.66
CA LEU A 22 -14.26 -8.29 -14.09
C LEU A 22 -15.09 -8.95 -12.99
N THR A 23 -15.16 -8.31 -11.81
CA THR A 23 -15.99 -8.82 -10.71
C THR A 23 -17.47 -8.63 -10.99
N ALA A 24 -18.32 -9.42 -10.33
CA ALA A 24 -19.73 -9.09 -10.19
C ALA A 24 -19.90 -7.74 -9.45
N PRO A 25 -21.01 -7.01 -9.67
CA PRO A 25 -21.34 -5.83 -8.86
C PRO A 25 -21.51 -6.19 -7.39
N SER A 26 -20.98 -5.35 -6.49
CA SER A 26 -21.14 -5.46 -5.05
C SER A 26 -21.36 -4.07 -4.43
N PRO A 27 -21.93 -3.96 -3.20
CA PRO A 27 -22.10 -2.67 -2.55
C PRO A 27 -20.75 -1.92 -2.39
N CYS A 28 -20.74 -0.63 -2.72
CA CYS A 28 -19.54 0.19 -2.62
C CYS A 28 -19.19 0.44 -1.13
N PRO A 29 -17.95 0.16 -0.68
CA PRO A 29 -17.54 0.37 0.71
C PRO A 29 -17.32 1.85 1.07
N TYR A 30 -17.33 2.75 0.07
CA TYR A 30 -17.00 4.17 0.24
C TYR A 30 -18.17 5.10 0.10
N LEU A 31 -19.09 4.82 -0.82
CA LEU A 31 -20.23 5.68 -1.16
C LEU A 31 -21.53 4.89 -0.94
N PRO A 32 -22.35 5.29 0.06
CA PRO A 32 -23.63 4.60 0.35
C PRO A 32 -24.55 4.57 -0.87
N GLY A 33 -25.25 3.46 -1.06
CA GLY A 33 -26.20 3.29 -2.16
C GLY A 33 -25.60 3.11 -3.55
N GLN A 34 -24.25 3.08 -3.66
CA GLN A 34 -23.57 2.81 -4.92
C GLN A 34 -23.10 1.35 -4.99
N PHE A 35 -22.91 0.86 -6.22
CA PHE A 35 -22.31 -0.44 -6.47
C PHE A 35 -20.91 -0.27 -7.05
N GLU A 36 -19.98 -1.15 -6.63
CA GLU A 36 -18.64 -1.22 -7.20
C GLU A 36 -18.49 -2.44 -8.10
N ARG A 37 -17.65 -2.30 -9.11
CA ARG A 37 -17.05 -3.39 -9.87
C ARG A 37 -15.55 -3.12 -9.96
N LYS A 38 -14.78 -4.21 -10.08
CA LYS A 38 -13.31 -4.13 -10.21
C LYS A 38 -12.88 -4.92 -11.42
N VAL A 39 -11.98 -4.37 -12.20
CA VAL A 39 -11.15 -5.12 -13.13
C VAL A 39 -9.89 -5.54 -12.40
N PHE A 40 -9.49 -6.80 -12.57
CA PHE A 40 -8.29 -7.34 -11.93
C PHE A 40 -7.53 -8.30 -12.83
N THR A 41 -6.26 -8.50 -12.51
CA THR A 41 -5.40 -9.49 -13.13
C THR A 41 -4.49 -10.12 -12.06
N HIS A 42 -3.97 -11.31 -12.35
CA HIS A 42 -3.03 -11.99 -11.46
C HIS A 42 -1.60 -11.47 -11.64
N LEU A 43 -0.91 -11.30 -10.52
CA LEU A 43 0.51 -10.98 -10.43
C LEU A 43 1.25 -12.25 -10.00
N VAL A 44 1.68 -13.05 -10.97
CA VAL A 44 2.33 -14.33 -10.71
C VAL A 44 3.58 -14.51 -11.58
N GLY A 45 4.57 -15.21 -11.02
CA GLY A 45 5.83 -15.52 -11.71
C GLY A 45 6.83 -14.37 -11.69
N ASP A 46 7.94 -14.56 -12.37
CA ASP A 46 9.13 -13.70 -12.29
C ASP A 46 8.91 -12.28 -12.85
N LYS A 47 7.90 -12.10 -13.68
CA LYS A 47 7.54 -10.78 -14.27
C LYS A 47 6.49 -10.02 -13.46
N ALA A 48 6.06 -10.56 -12.33
CA ALA A 48 5.07 -9.90 -11.49
C ALA A 48 5.52 -8.50 -10.98
N PRO A 49 6.79 -8.27 -10.61
CA PRO A 49 7.25 -6.95 -10.19
C PRO A 49 7.09 -5.90 -11.30
N GLU A 50 7.58 -6.16 -12.52
CA GLU A 50 7.48 -5.23 -13.64
C GLU A 50 6.02 -5.00 -14.05
N LEU A 51 5.20 -6.05 -14.00
CA LEU A 51 3.77 -5.94 -14.28
C LEU A 51 3.06 -5.09 -13.21
N ASN A 52 3.39 -5.26 -11.93
CA ASN A 52 2.84 -4.46 -10.84
C ASN A 52 3.20 -2.97 -11.00
N ASP A 53 4.46 -2.67 -11.34
CA ASP A 53 4.90 -1.30 -11.60
C ASP A 53 4.10 -0.67 -12.74
N LEU A 54 3.99 -1.37 -13.88
CA LEU A 54 3.22 -0.90 -15.03
C LEU A 54 1.73 -0.68 -14.69
N LEU A 55 1.12 -1.62 -14.01
CA LEU A 55 -0.29 -1.55 -13.62
C LEU A 55 -0.55 -0.45 -12.60
N THR A 56 0.36 -0.22 -11.65
CA THR A 56 0.25 0.88 -10.68
C THR A 56 0.32 2.23 -11.37
N GLN A 57 1.15 2.40 -12.40
CA GLN A 57 1.13 3.60 -13.25
C GLN A 57 -0.23 3.80 -13.94
N GLY A 58 -0.92 2.71 -14.28
CA GLY A 58 -2.29 2.71 -14.82
C GLY A 58 -3.39 2.79 -13.76
N GLY A 59 -3.04 3.04 -12.50
CA GLY A 59 -4.00 3.23 -11.41
C GLY A 59 -4.51 1.96 -10.75
N PHE A 60 -3.87 0.81 -10.99
CA PHE A 60 -4.17 -0.40 -10.25
C PHE A 60 -3.56 -0.37 -8.85
N ARG A 61 -4.13 -1.16 -7.96
CA ARG A 61 -3.61 -1.45 -6.62
C ARG A 61 -3.44 -2.95 -6.46
N ARG A 62 -2.46 -3.33 -5.66
CA ARG A 62 -2.23 -4.73 -5.31
C ARG A 62 -3.04 -5.15 -4.07
N SER A 63 -3.48 -6.39 -4.08
CA SER A 63 -3.98 -7.13 -2.92
C SER A 63 -3.54 -8.58 -3.10
N GLN A 64 -2.69 -9.10 -2.22
CA GLN A 64 -2.08 -10.42 -2.36
C GLN A 64 -1.43 -10.58 -3.75
N ASN A 65 -1.77 -11.61 -4.49
CA ASN A 65 -1.26 -11.90 -5.83
C ASN A 65 -2.11 -11.32 -6.98
N ILE A 66 -2.96 -10.32 -6.70
CA ILE A 66 -3.75 -9.64 -7.73
C ILE A 66 -3.49 -8.15 -7.77
N ALA A 67 -3.54 -7.58 -8.98
CA ALA A 67 -3.68 -6.14 -9.18
C ALA A 67 -5.10 -5.83 -9.64
N TYR A 68 -5.73 -4.80 -9.06
CA TYR A 68 -7.10 -4.42 -9.37
C TYR A 68 -7.28 -2.91 -9.43
N ARG A 69 -8.29 -2.48 -10.18
CA ARG A 69 -8.77 -1.09 -10.13
C ARG A 69 -10.30 -1.04 -10.24
N PRO A 70 -10.94 0.04 -9.76
CA PRO A 70 -12.38 0.26 -9.95
C PRO A 70 -12.74 0.32 -11.43
N ALA A 71 -13.84 -0.35 -11.79
CA ALA A 71 -14.42 -0.39 -13.13
C ALA A 71 -15.95 -0.23 -13.05
N CYS A 72 -16.42 0.67 -12.18
CA CYS A 72 -17.83 0.96 -11.97
C CYS A 72 -18.46 1.57 -13.23
N GLU A 73 -19.68 1.21 -13.56
CA GLU A 73 -20.38 1.66 -14.79
C GLU A 73 -20.69 3.16 -14.74
N SER A 74 -21.20 3.66 -13.62
CA SER A 74 -21.70 5.04 -13.48
C SER A 74 -20.88 5.94 -12.55
N CYS A 75 -19.76 5.43 -11.97
CA CYS A 75 -19.00 6.19 -10.97
C CYS A 75 -17.51 6.26 -11.33
N ARG A 76 -16.89 7.43 -11.09
CA ARG A 76 -15.45 7.71 -11.29
C ARG A 76 -14.81 8.39 -10.09
N ALA A 77 -15.42 8.23 -8.89
CA ALA A 77 -14.97 8.93 -7.69
C ALA A 77 -13.64 8.41 -7.11
N CYS A 78 -13.22 7.19 -7.46
CA CYS A 78 -11.96 6.61 -7.00
C CYS A 78 -10.81 7.09 -7.87
N VAL A 79 -9.93 7.91 -7.30
CA VAL A 79 -8.75 8.46 -7.97
C VAL A 79 -7.50 7.91 -7.32
N SER A 80 -6.59 7.31 -8.08
CA SER A 80 -5.29 6.91 -7.57
C SER A 80 -4.46 8.13 -7.23
N VAL A 81 -3.81 8.11 -6.05
CA VAL A 81 -3.01 9.24 -5.56
C VAL A 81 -1.63 8.79 -5.11
N ARG A 82 -0.62 9.63 -5.39
CA ARG A 82 0.76 9.45 -4.92
C ARG A 82 1.35 10.79 -4.47
N ILE A 83 2.14 10.73 -3.41
CA ILE A 83 2.85 11.89 -2.86
C ILE A 83 4.16 12.07 -3.62
N ILE A 84 4.53 13.31 -3.94
CA ILE A 84 5.85 13.63 -4.49
C ILE A 84 6.82 13.74 -3.31
N ALA A 85 7.52 12.64 -3.00
CA ALA A 85 8.27 12.50 -1.77
C ALA A 85 9.40 13.54 -1.64
N GLN A 86 10.11 13.83 -2.72
CA GLN A 86 11.26 14.75 -2.70
C GLN A 86 10.87 16.20 -2.40
N GLU A 87 9.66 16.61 -2.78
CA GLU A 87 9.17 17.97 -2.58
C GLU A 87 8.32 18.14 -1.30
N PHE A 88 7.94 17.04 -0.66
CA PHE A 88 7.03 17.06 0.48
C PHE A 88 7.58 17.88 1.64
N GLN A 89 6.75 18.76 2.20
CA GLN A 89 7.07 19.55 3.38
C GLN A 89 6.01 19.31 4.46
N PRO A 90 6.40 18.74 5.63
CA PRO A 90 5.44 18.45 6.68
C PRO A 90 4.89 19.74 7.29
N SER A 91 3.56 19.81 7.44
CA SER A 91 2.88 20.87 8.14
C SER A 91 3.28 20.92 9.64
N ARG A 92 2.95 22.02 10.34
CA ARG A 92 3.19 22.13 11.79
C ARG A 92 2.59 20.96 12.58
N ASN A 93 1.38 20.54 12.21
CA ASN A 93 0.72 19.40 12.86
C ASN A 93 1.45 18.08 12.57
N MET A 94 1.88 17.85 11.34
CA MET A 94 2.65 16.67 10.96
C MET A 94 3.99 16.61 11.69
N LYS A 95 4.68 17.74 11.88
CA LYS A 95 5.90 17.81 12.69
C LYS A 95 5.65 17.42 14.14
N ARG A 96 4.53 17.88 14.74
CA ARG A 96 4.14 17.48 16.10
C ARG A 96 3.82 15.98 16.20
N ILE A 97 3.16 15.41 15.19
CA ILE A 97 2.89 13.97 15.13
C ILE A 97 4.21 13.19 15.05
N ALA A 98 5.14 13.59 14.19
CA ALA A 98 6.46 12.97 14.11
C ALA A 98 7.21 13.03 15.44
N GLN A 99 7.22 14.20 16.11
CA GLN A 99 7.85 14.36 17.43
C GLN A 99 7.21 13.49 18.50
N ARG A 100 5.87 13.42 18.56
CA ARG A 100 5.12 12.58 19.52
C ARG A 100 5.44 11.10 19.40
N ASN A 101 5.79 10.65 18.20
CA ASN A 101 6.16 9.28 17.90
C ASN A 101 7.69 9.07 17.79
N GLY A 102 8.49 10.00 18.30
CA GLY A 102 9.95 9.90 18.28
C GLY A 102 10.53 8.76 19.13
N ASP A 103 9.70 8.15 19.99
CA ASP A 103 10.01 6.94 20.75
C ASP A 103 9.78 5.65 19.96
N LEU A 104 9.27 5.74 18.74
CA LEU A 104 9.05 4.58 17.88
C LEU A 104 10.23 4.35 16.92
N ILE A 105 10.55 3.10 16.73
CA ILE A 105 11.49 2.65 15.69
C ILE A 105 10.71 1.83 14.66
N GLY A 106 10.77 2.23 13.39
CA GLY A 106 10.26 1.46 12.27
C GLY A 106 11.37 0.60 11.67
N VAL A 107 11.26 -0.71 11.76
CA VAL A 107 12.21 -1.66 11.15
C VAL A 107 11.54 -2.33 9.96
N MET A 108 12.23 -2.32 8.82
CA MET A 108 11.75 -2.97 7.59
C MET A 108 12.28 -4.40 7.55
N HIS A 109 11.39 -5.35 7.36
CA HIS A 109 11.67 -6.78 7.25
C HIS A 109 11.12 -7.34 5.94
N ASP A 110 11.51 -8.55 5.61
CA ASP A 110 10.81 -9.32 4.59
C ASP A 110 9.36 -9.59 5.01
N ALA A 111 8.49 -9.89 4.05
CA ALA A 111 7.06 -10.07 4.30
C ALA A 111 6.81 -11.45 4.96
N GLU A 112 7.11 -11.52 6.24
CA GLU A 112 6.92 -12.71 7.07
C GLU A 112 5.88 -12.42 8.16
N PRO A 113 4.79 -13.21 8.27
CA PRO A 113 3.78 -13.01 9.30
C PRO A 113 4.25 -13.48 10.68
N SER A 114 3.80 -12.80 11.73
CA SER A 114 4.03 -13.23 13.10
C SER A 114 2.74 -13.25 13.93
N THR A 115 2.74 -14.00 15.02
CA THR A 115 1.61 -14.06 15.96
C THR A 115 1.33 -12.69 16.60
N GLU A 116 2.37 -11.91 16.90
CA GLU A 116 2.23 -10.57 17.46
C GLU A 116 1.58 -9.61 16.47
N GLN A 117 2.01 -9.65 15.20
CA GLN A 117 1.36 -8.88 14.13
C GLN A 117 -0.12 -9.25 13.98
N TYR A 118 -0.45 -10.55 13.97
CA TYR A 118 -1.83 -10.99 13.88
C TYR A 118 -2.68 -10.53 15.07
N SER A 119 -2.15 -10.59 16.28
CA SER A 119 -2.85 -10.11 17.49
C SER A 119 -3.19 -8.62 17.39
N LEU A 120 -2.24 -7.80 16.94
CA LEU A 120 -2.45 -6.38 16.68
C LEU A 120 -3.46 -6.13 15.55
N PHE A 121 -3.36 -6.92 14.47
CA PHE A 121 -4.30 -6.86 13.34
C PHE A 121 -5.73 -7.16 13.76
N ARG A 122 -5.96 -8.21 14.56
CA ARG A 122 -7.28 -8.57 15.09
C ARG A 122 -7.86 -7.43 15.95
N ALA A 123 -7.07 -6.91 16.89
CA ALA A 123 -7.50 -5.79 17.75
C ALA A 123 -7.90 -4.57 16.89
N TYR A 124 -7.11 -4.26 15.84
CA TYR A 124 -7.42 -3.18 14.91
C TYR A 124 -8.73 -3.42 14.14
N LEU A 125 -8.96 -4.62 13.61
CA LEU A 125 -10.20 -4.97 12.90
C LEU A 125 -11.42 -4.86 13.82
N ASP A 126 -11.32 -5.38 15.04
CA ASP A 126 -12.40 -5.33 16.02
C ASP A 126 -12.76 -3.89 16.43
N ALA A 127 -11.78 -2.99 16.49
CA ALA A 127 -12.02 -1.59 16.81
C ALA A 127 -12.56 -0.78 15.63
N ARG A 128 -12.02 -0.99 14.41
CA ARG A 128 -12.25 -0.10 13.26
C ARG A 128 -13.14 -0.69 12.17
N HIS A 129 -13.26 -2.02 12.06
CA HIS A 129 -13.86 -2.71 10.92
C HIS A 129 -14.82 -3.85 11.28
N ARG A 130 -15.47 -3.82 12.43
CA ARG A 130 -16.41 -4.87 12.91
C ARG A 130 -17.47 -5.33 11.90
N LYS A 131 -17.84 -4.48 10.95
CA LYS A 131 -18.85 -4.76 9.90
C LYS A 131 -18.21 -4.81 8.50
N GLY A 132 -16.91 -4.87 8.40
CA GLY A 132 -16.18 -4.90 7.13
C GLY A 132 -15.94 -6.33 6.65
N GLY A 133 -15.66 -6.49 5.35
CA GLY A 133 -15.38 -7.80 4.74
C GLY A 133 -14.10 -8.50 5.23
N MET A 134 -13.32 -7.85 6.13
CA MET A 134 -12.12 -8.42 6.74
C MET A 134 -12.35 -8.83 8.21
N SER A 135 -13.57 -8.65 8.74
CA SER A 135 -13.87 -8.93 10.17
C SER A 135 -13.63 -10.38 10.58
N ASP A 136 -13.75 -11.32 9.62
CA ASP A 136 -13.69 -12.76 9.88
C ASP A 136 -12.34 -13.38 9.46
N MET A 137 -11.34 -12.55 9.13
CA MET A 137 -10.01 -13.04 8.74
C MET A 137 -9.35 -13.84 9.86
N THR A 138 -8.96 -15.06 9.53
CA THR A 138 -8.24 -15.98 10.42
C THR A 138 -6.73 -15.69 10.43
N VAL A 139 -5.98 -16.40 11.28
CA VAL A 139 -4.49 -16.38 11.25
C VAL A 139 -3.97 -16.77 9.87
N LEU A 140 -4.60 -17.77 9.23
CA LEU A 140 -4.19 -18.24 7.91
C LEU A 140 -4.45 -17.17 6.83
N ASP A 141 -5.60 -16.49 6.89
CA ASP A 141 -5.91 -15.42 5.94
C ASP A 141 -4.94 -14.25 6.09
N TYR A 142 -4.52 -13.94 7.33
CA TYR A 142 -3.48 -12.94 7.59
C TYR A 142 -2.13 -13.37 7.02
N ALA A 143 -1.72 -14.62 7.25
CA ALA A 143 -0.49 -15.15 6.70
C ALA A 143 -0.50 -15.07 5.16
N MET A 144 -1.57 -15.51 4.52
CA MET A 144 -1.74 -15.38 3.07
C MET A 144 -1.72 -13.91 2.60
N MET A 145 -2.31 -12.98 3.35
CA MET A 145 -2.27 -11.55 3.01
C MET A 145 -0.83 -11.00 2.97
N VAL A 146 0.04 -11.53 3.81
CA VAL A 146 1.44 -11.12 3.93
C VAL A 146 2.34 -11.86 2.93
N GLU A 147 2.23 -13.18 2.83
CA GLU A 147 3.15 -14.05 2.11
C GLU A 147 2.77 -14.29 0.65
N ASP A 148 1.46 -14.27 0.31
CA ASP A 148 1.01 -14.55 -1.06
C ASP A 148 1.29 -13.35 -1.97
N THR A 149 2.56 -13.22 -2.31
CA THR A 149 3.06 -12.11 -3.14
C THR A 149 4.18 -12.58 -4.06
N HIS A 150 4.17 -12.09 -5.30
CA HIS A 150 5.23 -12.29 -6.28
C HIS A 150 5.94 -10.96 -6.63
N VAL A 151 5.72 -9.93 -5.79
CA VAL A 151 6.38 -8.62 -5.92
C VAL A 151 7.24 -8.34 -4.70
N GLU A 152 8.09 -7.32 -4.77
CA GLU A 152 8.96 -6.95 -3.64
C GLU A 152 8.13 -6.31 -2.52
N THR A 153 7.58 -7.17 -1.66
CA THR A 153 6.78 -6.76 -0.49
C THR A 153 7.64 -6.80 0.77
N LYS A 154 7.50 -5.77 1.59
CA LYS A 154 8.16 -5.63 2.90
C LYS A 154 7.11 -5.36 3.98
N ILE A 155 7.42 -5.76 5.20
CA ILE A 155 6.72 -5.33 6.40
C ILE A 155 7.57 -4.29 7.12
N ILE A 156 6.94 -3.19 7.54
CA ILE A 156 7.55 -2.25 8.47
C ILE A 156 6.85 -2.40 9.81
N GLU A 157 7.58 -2.89 10.80
CA GLU A 157 7.13 -2.96 12.20
C GLU A 157 7.55 -1.69 12.94
N TYR A 158 6.60 -1.06 13.60
CA TYR A 158 6.84 0.09 14.47
C TYR A 158 6.73 -0.35 15.92
N ARG A 159 7.87 -0.31 16.62
CA ARG A 159 7.99 -0.72 18.02
C ARG A 159 8.43 0.44 18.88
N ARG A 160 8.03 0.42 20.15
CA ARG A 160 8.61 1.36 21.12
C ARG A 160 10.09 1.05 21.31
N ARG A 161 10.87 2.08 21.60
CA ARG A 161 12.28 1.90 21.97
C ARG A 161 12.38 1.11 23.26
N GLY A 162 13.21 0.06 23.25
CA GLY A 162 13.65 -0.64 24.45
C GLY A 162 14.94 -0.02 25.01
N PRO A 163 15.44 -0.51 26.15
CA PRO A 163 16.66 -0.02 26.80
C PRO A 163 17.88 -0.05 25.88
N ASP A 164 18.00 -1.10 25.05
CA ASP A 164 19.16 -1.34 24.19
C ASP A 164 18.97 -0.84 22.74
N SER A 165 17.86 -0.22 22.43
CA SER A 165 17.53 0.26 21.07
C SER A 165 18.54 1.25 20.52
N PHE A 166 19.26 1.99 21.38
CA PHE A 166 20.33 2.91 20.96
C PHE A 166 21.56 2.18 20.42
N ILE A 167 21.80 0.96 20.88
CA ILE A 167 22.94 0.12 20.52
C ILE A 167 22.58 -0.73 19.29
N THR A 168 21.41 -1.36 19.31
CA THR A 168 20.99 -2.34 18.30
C THR A 168 20.31 -1.71 17.09
N GLY A 169 19.79 -0.48 17.21
CA GLY A 169 18.93 0.15 16.19
C GLY A 169 17.60 -0.56 15.98
N LYS A 170 17.27 -1.58 16.80
CA LYS A 170 16.05 -2.37 16.73
C LYS A 170 15.04 -1.87 17.75
N GLY A 171 13.76 -1.86 17.37
CA GLY A 171 12.67 -1.67 18.31
C GLY A 171 12.46 -2.95 19.12
N GLU A 172 12.82 -2.93 20.39
CA GLU A 172 12.72 -4.10 21.29
C GLU A 172 11.47 -4.04 22.18
N GLY A 173 10.78 -2.93 22.18
CA GLY A 173 9.55 -2.74 22.91
C GLY A 173 8.31 -3.28 22.18
N PRO A 174 7.11 -3.07 22.74
CA PRO A 174 5.86 -3.53 22.17
C PRO A 174 5.65 -3.05 20.74
N LEU A 175 5.11 -3.94 19.90
CA LEU A 175 4.66 -3.63 18.54
C LEU A 175 3.41 -2.74 18.61
N VAL A 176 3.43 -1.59 17.97
CA VAL A 176 2.31 -0.62 18.00
C VAL A 176 1.71 -0.33 16.65
N ALA A 177 2.42 -0.58 15.56
CA ALA A 177 1.88 -0.45 14.21
C ALA A 177 2.65 -1.32 13.21
N VAL A 178 1.97 -1.67 12.12
CA VAL A 178 2.53 -2.45 11.02
C VAL A 178 2.08 -1.85 9.69
N ALA A 179 2.98 -1.77 8.73
CA ALA A 179 2.66 -1.42 7.36
C ALA A 179 3.19 -2.48 6.39
N LEU A 180 2.30 -3.04 5.57
CA LEU A 180 2.63 -3.86 4.43
C LEU A 180 2.88 -2.94 3.25
N THR A 181 4.06 -3.02 2.67
CA THR A 181 4.57 -2.04 1.70
C THR A 181 5.23 -2.73 0.53
N ASP A 182 4.85 -2.37 -0.69
CA ASP A 182 5.57 -2.81 -1.88
C ASP A 182 6.64 -1.78 -2.25
N ARG A 183 7.83 -2.27 -2.52
CA ARG A 183 8.88 -1.49 -3.17
C ARG A 183 8.69 -1.59 -4.68
N MET A 184 8.60 -0.44 -5.31
CA MET A 184 8.42 -0.28 -6.75
C MET A 184 9.62 0.43 -7.36
N ALA A 185 9.74 0.40 -8.67
CA ALA A 185 10.84 1.06 -9.37
C ALA A 185 10.91 2.58 -9.08
N ASP A 186 9.75 3.23 -8.86
CA ASP A 186 9.67 4.67 -8.66
C ASP A 186 9.05 5.09 -7.32
N GLY A 187 8.84 4.17 -6.38
CA GLY A 187 8.21 4.56 -5.12
C GLY A 187 7.98 3.44 -4.12
N LEU A 188 7.38 3.81 -3.00
CA LEU A 188 6.84 2.90 -2.02
C LEU A 188 5.31 2.91 -2.11
N SER A 189 4.69 1.74 -2.18
CA SER A 189 3.23 1.61 -2.20
C SER A 189 2.73 1.07 -0.87
N MET A 190 1.97 1.86 -0.14
CA MET A 190 1.33 1.44 1.11
C MET A 190 0.13 0.54 0.79
N VAL A 191 0.33 -0.77 0.87
CA VAL A 191 -0.71 -1.78 0.54
C VAL A 191 -1.75 -1.85 1.64
N TYR A 192 -1.31 -2.06 2.87
CA TYR A 192 -2.16 -2.11 4.05
C TYR A 192 -1.40 -1.62 5.28
N SER A 193 -2.12 -1.07 6.27
CA SER A 193 -1.53 -0.69 7.55
C SER A 193 -2.55 -0.82 8.67
N PHE A 194 -2.09 -1.22 9.83
CA PHE A 194 -2.88 -1.34 11.05
C PHE A 194 -2.04 -0.95 12.27
N TYR A 195 -2.70 -0.59 13.35
CA TYR A 195 -2.03 -0.05 14.51
C TYR A 195 -2.88 -0.19 15.77
N ASP A 196 -2.24 -0.02 16.91
CA ASP A 196 -2.89 0.00 18.22
C ASP A 196 -3.86 1.19 18.31
N THR A 197 -5.14 0.89 18.36
CA THR A 197 -6.21 1.89 18.40
C THR A 197 -6.38 2.53 19.77
N GLU A 198 -5.78 1.99 20.82
CA GLU A 198 -5.76 2.61 22.16
C GLU A 198 -4.84 3.84 22.19
N LEU A 199 -3.92 3.96 21.23
CA LEU A 199 -3.01 5.07 21.06
C LEU A 199 -3.56 6.16 20.11
N GLU A 200 -4.85 6.51 20.23
CA GLU A 200 -5.53 7.44 19.31
C GLU A 200 -4.86 8.83 19.21
N ASP A 201 -4.35 9.34 20.33
CA ASP A 201 -3.66 10.63 20.42
C ASP A 201 -2.38 10.68 19.59
N ARG A 202 -1.76 9.53 19.29
CA ARG A 202 -0.52 9.42 18.54
C ARG A 202 -0.68 9.62 17.03
N SER A 203 -1.88 9.48 16.49
CA SER A 203 -2.15 9.59 15.05
C SER A 203 -1.25 8.68 14.19
N LEU A 204 -1.12 7.40 14.59
CA LEU A 204 -0.17 6.44 14.01
C LEU A 204 -0.34 6.26 12.50
N GLY A 205 -1.56 6.30 11.97
CA GLY A 205 -1.78 6.24 10.51
C GLY A 205 -1.10 7.39 9.75
N THR A 206 -1.15 8.61 10.30
CA THR A 206 -0.43 9.76 9.74
C THR A 206 1.08 9.61 9.91
N PHE A 207 1.53 9.14 11.06
CA PHE A 207 2.95 8.90 11.33
C PHE A 207 3.56 7.90 10.34
N MET A 208 2.89 6.77 10.08
CA MET A 208 3.35 5.78 9.11
C MET A 208 3.52 6.38 7.70
N ILE A 209 2.60 7.24 7.26
CA ILE A 209 2.76 7.92 5.96
C ILE A 209 3.98 8.84 5.95
N LEU A 210 4.21 9.60 7.03
CA LEU A 210 5.39 10.47 7.15
C LEU A 210 6.70 9.67 7.13
N ASP A 211 6.72 8.51 7.79
CA ASP A 211 7.87 7.60 7.77
C ASP A 211 8.12 7.03 6.36
N HIS A 212 7.06 6.64 5.62
CA HIS A 212 7.20 6.20 4.23
C HIS A 212 7.77 7.29 3.32
N ILE A 213 7.35 8.54 3.52
CA ILE A 213 7.91 9.67 2.77
C ILE A 213 9.39 9.84 3.08
N ALA A 214 9.78 9.76 4.36
CA ALA A 214 11.18 9.85 4.77
C ALA A 214 12.02 8.71 4.18
N ARG A 215 11.49 7.46 4.18
CA ARG A 215 12.15 6.29 3.57
C ARG A 215 12.28 6.44 2.06
N ALA A 216 11.22 6.82 1.36
CA ALA A 216 11.27 7.04 -0.08
C ALA A 216 12.35 8.07 -0.44
N ARG A 217 12.45 9.17 0.31
CA ARG A 217 13.51 10.17 0.16
C ARG A 217 14.91 9.58 0.37
N ALA A 218 15.10 8.83 1.44
CA ALA A 218 16.38 8.21 1.77
C ALA A 218 16.81 7.19 0.70
N MET A 219 15.85 6.53 0.04
CA MET A 219 16.07 5.59 -1.06
C MET A 219 16.19 6.27 -2.42
N GLY A 220 16.05 7.60 -2.53
CA GLY A 220 16.01 8.32 -3.80
C GLY A 220 14.75 8.07 -4.64
N LEU A 221 13.70 7.49 -4.05
CA LEU A 221 12.45 7.18 -4.73
C LEU A 221 11.55 8.43 -4.79
N PRO A 222 11.01 8.78 -5.97
CA PRO A 222 10.22 10.00 -6.11
C PRO A 222 8.84 9.95 -5.45
N HIS A 223 8.23 8.77 -5.27
CA HIS A 223 6.82 8.70 -4.90
C HIS A 223 6.53 7.83 -3.68
N VAL A 224 5.41 8.17 -3.00
CA VAL A 224 4.71 7.28 -2.06
C VAL A 224 3.25 7.15 -2.52
N TYR A 225 2.85 5.93 -2.89
CA TYR A 225 1.51 5.62 -3.35
C TYR A 225 0.59 5.34 -2.17
N LEU A 226 -0.51 6.10 -2.07
CA LEU A 226 -1.52 5.94 -1.02
C LEU A 226 -2.76 5.17 -1.48
N GLY A 227 -2.78 4.71 -2.74
CA GLY A 227 -3.93 4.07 -3.35
C GLY A 227 -5.05 5.06 -3.67
N TYR A 228 -6.33 4.67 -3.53
CA TYR A 228 -7.43 5.53 -3.94
C TYR A 228 -7.76 6.60 -2.91
N TRP A 229 -7.89 7.83 -3.37
CA TRP A 229 -8.74 8.84 -2.76
C TRP A 229 -10.12 8.76 -3.39
N VAL A 230 -11.16 8.90 -2.59
CA VAL A 230 -12.56 8.80 -3.05
C VAL A 230 -13.28 10.08 -2.70
N ASN A 231 -13.62 10.84 -3.73
CA ASN A 231 -14.38 12.08 -3.55
C ASN A 231 -15.73 11.77 -2.86
N GLY A 232 -16.06 12.56 -1.84
CA GLY A 232 -17.28 12.35 -1.03
C GLY A 232 -17.13 11.33 0.12
N SER A 233 -16.01 10.62 0.23
CA SER A 233 -15.76 9.69 1.34
C SER A 233 -14.95 10.34 2.46
N ARG A 234 -15.59 10.54 3.63
CA ARG A 234 -14.91 11.07 4.83
C ARG A 234 -13.71 10.22 5.25
N LYS A 235 -13.79 8.90 5.05
CA LYS A 235 -12.70 7.94 5.37
C LYS A 235 -11.42 8.18 4.57
N MET A 236 -11.52 8.81 3.39
CA MET A 236 -10.41 9.02 2.46
C MET A 236 -9.86 10.45 2.46
N ASN A 237 -10.56 11.41 3.11
CA ASN A 237 -10.19 12.83 3.07
C ASN A 237 -8.82 13.15 3.69
N TYR A 238 -8.30 12.29 4.58
CA TYR A 238 -6.98 12.51 5.15
C TYR A 238 -5.85 12.54 4.12
N LYS A 239 -6.04 11.89 2.96
CA LYS A 239 -5.00 11.76 1.92
C LYS A 239 -4.64 13.09 1.26
N VAL A 240 -5.60 13.99 1.07
CA VAL A 240 -5.35 15.31 0.43
C VAL A 240 -4.45 16.24 1.26
N ARG A 241 -4.18 15.90 2.53
CA ARG A 241 -3.31 16.71 3.40
C ARG A 241 -1.81 16.51 3.14
N PHE A 242 -1.43 15.48 2.38
CA PHE A 242 -0.03 15.16 2.10
C PHE A 242 0.40 15.78 0.76
N MET A 243 0.66 17.08 0.78
CA MET A 243 1.03 17.84 -0.42
C MET A 243 2.55 18.07 -0.49
N PRO A 244 3.14 18.12 -1.72
CA PRO A 244 2.48 17.99 -3.02
C PRO A 244 2.20 16.54 -3.37
N GLN A 245 1.10 16.31 -4.09
CA GLN A 245 0.70 14.99 -4.56
C GLN A 245 0.23 15.04 -6.01
N GLU A 246 0.18 13.89 -6.65
CA GLU A 246 -0.36 13.70 -7.98
C GLU A 246 -1.59 12.79 -7.93
N HIS A 247 -2.55 13.11 -8.78
CA HIS A 247 -3.76 12.34 -9.03
C HIS A 247 -3.74 11.78 -10.44
N LEU A 248 -4.16 10.53 -10.59
CA LEU A 248 -4.27 9.90 -11.91
C LEU A 248 -5.60 10.28 -12.56
N GLY A 249 -5.52 11.10 -13.58
CA GLY A 249 -6.64 11.51 -14.44
C GLY A 249 -6.57 10.90 -15.85
N PRO A 250 -7.50 11.27 -16.74
CA PRO A 250 -7.52 10.80 -18.11
C PRO A 250 -6.26 11.14 -18.93
N LYS A 251 -5.54 12.17 -18.52
CA LYS A 251 -4.28 12.63 -19.15
C LYS A 251 -3.02 12.09 -18.45
N GLY A 252 -3.17 11.06 -17.59
CA GLY A 252 -2.09 10.51 -16.77
C GLY A 252 -2.00 11.17 -15.40
N TRP A 253 -0.83 11.00 -14.73
CA TRP A 253 -0.55 11.59 -13.44
C TRP A 253 -0.38 13.10 -13.56
N GLN A 254 -1.16 13.85 -12.79
CA GLN A 254 -1.16 15.30 -12.78
C GLN A 254 -1.05 15.80 -11.34
N ARG A 255 -0.27 16.87 -11.15
CA ARG A 255 -0.17 17.53 -9.85
C ARG A 255 -1.56 17.97 -9.42
N TYR A 256 -1.93 17.58 -8.22
CA TYR A 256 -3.19 18.00 -7.62
C TYR A 256 -3.05 19.43 -7.11
N GLU A 257 -3.92 20.30 -7.59
CA GLU A 257 -4.09 21.64 -7.07
C GLU A 257 -5.39 21.63 -6.25
N GLU A 258 -5.28 22.03 -4.98
CA GLU A 258 -6.45 22.13 -4.14
C GLU A 258 -7.42 23.15 -4.77
N PRO A 259 -8.70 22.79 -5.00
CA PRO A 259 -9.63 23.77 -5.53
C PRO A 259 -9.68 24.97 -4.58
N PRO A 260 -9.82 26.21 -5.08
CA PRO A 260 -9.93 27.39 -4.24
C PRO A 260 -11.04 27.18 -3.21
N ALA A 261 -10.76 27.53 -1.96
CA ALA A 261 -11.74 27.44 -0.89
C ALA A 261 -13.02 28.21 -1.30
N PRO A 262 -14.21 27.64 -1.05
CA PRO A 262 -15.48 28.25 -1.42
C PRO A 262 -15.72 29.60 -0.70
#